data_7b993ee2b31c7bfca5180d18558b7e5a
#
_entry.id   7b993ee2b31c7bfca5180d18558b7e5a
#
_cell.length_a   1.000
_cell.length_b   1.000
_cell.length_c   1.000
_cell.angle_alpha   90.00
_cell.angle_beta   90.00
_cell.angle_gamma   90.00
#
_symmetry.space_group_name_H-M   'P 1'
#
loop_
_entity.id
_entity.type
_entity.pdbx_description
1 polymer ?
#
loop_
_entity_poly.entity_id
_entity_poly.type
_entity_poly.pdbx_seq_one_letter_code
_entity_poly.pdbx_strand_id
1 'polypeptide(L)' 'MNPNPIHIGLLVRGELFKQQQTVKWLSEQLGIQRANCYRILNAPSVHTELLVKLSLVMHHDFFTDCSNAIRPIIENNNHQ' A
#
# COMPACT_ATOMS: atom_id res chain seq x y z
N MET A 1 -9.39 17.65 -12.43
CA MET A 1 -8.37 17.02 -11.58
C MET A 1 -8.64 15.53 -11.49
N ASN A 2 -7.66 14.72 -11.82
CA ASN A 2 -7.82 13.28 -11.77
C ASN A 2 -7.62 12.80 -10.34
N PRO A 3 -8.49 11.90 -9.86
CA PRO A 3 -8.26 11.31 -8.55
C PRO A 3 -6.97 10.49 -8.56
N ASN A 4 -6.33 10.39 -7.41
CA ASN A 4 -5.16 9.56 -7.27
C ASN A 4 -5.56 8.08 -7.50
N PRO A 5 -4.97 7.39 -8.48
CA PRO A 5 -5.31 5.99 -8.74
C PRO A 5 -4.81 5.04 -7.69
N ILE A 6 -4.05 5.53 -6.72
CA ILE A 6 -3.41 4.71 -5.70
C ILE A 6 -4.00 5.03 -4.34
N HIS A 7 -4.34 4.00 -3.60
CA HIS A 7 -4.71 4.11 -2.18
C HIS A 7 -3.90 3.06 -1.43
N ILE A 8 -2.85 3.49 -0.76
CA ILE A 8 -1.89 2.58 -0.12
C ILE A 8 -2.59 1.69 0.91
N GLY A 9 -3.43 2.27 1.75
CA GLY A 9 -4.15 1.49 2.76
C GLY A 9 -4.95 0.34 2.18
N LEU A 10 -5.62 0.58 1.04
CA LEU A 10 -6.38 -0.48 0.37
C LEU A 10 -5.49 -1.56 -0.22
N LEU A 11 -4.33 -1.17 -0.75
CA LEU A 11 -3.36 -2.16 -1.24
C LEU A 11 -2.89 -3.07 -0.11
N VAL A 12 -2.58 -2.47 1.04
CA VAL A 12 -2.12 -3.24 2.20
C VAL A 12 -3.22 -4.15 2.72
N ARG A 13 -4.47 -3.64 2.80
CA ARG A 13 -5.61 -4.46 3.22
C ARG A 13 -5.80 -5.66 2.30
N GLY A 14 -5.71 -5.43 0.98
CA GLY A 14 -5.86 -6.50 0.01
C GLY A 14 -4.79 -7.57 0.19
N GLU A 15 -3.56 -7.16 0.46
CA GLU A 15 -2.47 -8.10 0.66
C GLU A 15 -2.61 -8.87 1.96
N LEU A 16 -3.05 -8.21 3.04
CA LEU A 16 -3.35 -8.88 4.30
C LEU A 16 -4.39 -9.98 4.08
N PHE A 17 -5.43 -9.67 3.31
CA PHE A 17 -6.48 -10.63 3.02
C PHE A 17 -5.93 -11.82 2.24
N LYS A 18 -5.14 -11.56 1.21
CA LYS A 18 -4.53 -12.62 0.40
C LYS A 18 -3.65 -13.54 1.23
N GLN A 19 -2.88 -12.97 2.14
CA GLN A 19 -1.94 -13.72 2.99
C GLN A 19 -2.63 -14.30 4.22
N GLN A 20 -3.92 -14.03 4.41
CA GLN A 20 -4.69 -14.49 5.57
C GLN A 20 -4.06 -14.02 6.88
N GLN A 21 -3.54 -12.79 6.87
CA GLN A 21 -2.95 -12.17 8.05
C GLN A 21 -3.89 -11.14 8.65
N THR A 22 -3.69 -10.86 9.94
CA THR A 22 -4.54 -9.95 10.71
C THR A 22 -3.87 -8.60 10.90
N VAL A 23 -4.68 -7.60 11.27
CA VAL A 23 -4.16 -6.29 11.67
C VAL A 23 -3.23 -6.43 12.89
N LYS A 24 -3.57 -7.32 13.82
CA LYS A 24 -2.72 -7.59 14.97
C LYS A 24 -1.35 -8.08 14.53
N TRP A 25 -1.31 -9.03 13.60
CA TRP A 25 -0.04 -9.53 13.06
C TRP A 25 0.77 -8.39 12.44
N LEU A 26 0.12 -7.56 11.60
CA LEU A 26 0.84 -6.48 10.94
C LEU A 26 1.37 -5.45 11.95
N SER A 27 0.56 -5.11 12.96
CA SER A 27 1.00 -4.16 13.98
C SER A 27 2.22 -4.69 14.73
N GLU A 28 2.27 -5.99 15.00
CA GLU A 28 3.41 -6.63 15.65
C GLU A 28 4.64 -6.60 14.76
N GLN A 29 4.46 -6.89 13.47
CA GLN A 29 5.58 -6.85 12.51
C GLN A 29 6.16 -5.44 12.38
N LEU A 30 5.31 -4.43 12.43
CA LEU A 30 5.75 -3.04 12.32
C LEU A 30 6.22 -2.47 13.65
N GLY A 31 5.96 -3.14 14.77
CA GLY A 31 6.32 -2.65 16.09
C GLY A 31 5.51 -1.44 16.51
N ILE A 32 4.25 -1.36 16.13
CA ILE A 32 3.37 -0.23 16.43
C ILE A 32 2.08 -0.73 17.10
N GLN A 33 1.37 0.21 17.70
CA GLN A 33 0.08 -0.09 18.31
C GLN A 33 -0.97 -0.33 17.21
N ARG A 34 -1.98 -1.12 17.55
CA ARG A 34 -3.03 -1.49 16.60
C ARG A 34 -3.75 -0.26 16.06
N ALA A 35 -3.99 0.75 16.90
CA ALA A 35 -4.65 1.98 16.46
C ALA A 35 -3.86 2.67 15.36
N ASN A 36 -2.53 2.69 15.46
CA ASN A 36 -1.67 3.26 14.43
C ASN A 36 -1.70 2.44 13.16
N CYS A 37 -1.80 1.11 13.30
CA CYS A 37 -1.90 0.24 12.14
C CYS A 37 -3.20 0.50 11.37
N TYR A 38 -4.33 0.67 12.06
CA TYR A 38 -5.60 1.02 11.41
C TYR A 38 -5.49 2.36 10.69
N ARG A 39 -4.76 3.32 11.27
CA ARG A 39 -4.56 4.60 10.61
C ARG A 39 -3.84 4.44 9.27
N ILE A 40 -2.81 3.57 9.23
CA ILE A 40 -2.11 3.26 7.98
C ILE A 40 -3.07 2.63 6.96
N LEU A 41 -3.90 1.69 7.41
CA LEU A 41 -4.82 0.98 6.53
C LEU A 41 -5.90 1.88 5.96
N ASN A 42 -6.15 3.02 6.61
CA ASN A 42 -7.11 4.02 6.12
C ASN A 42 -6.44 5.13 5.33
N ALA A 43 -5.10 5.17 5.27
CA ALA A 43 -4.37 6.25 4.64
C ALA A 43 -4.25 6.02 3.13
N PRO A 44 -4.59 7.03 2.31
CA PRO A 44 -4.39 6.90 0.87
C PRO A 44 -2.92 6.96 0.48
N SER A 45 -2.07 7.56 1.29
CA SER A 45 -0.64 7.66 1.01
C SER A 45 0.16 7.53 2.29
N VAL A 46 1.40 7.08 2.14
CA VAL A 46 2.35 6.96 3.26
C VAL A 46 3.71 7.42 2.76
N HIS A 47 4.61 7.71 3.69
CA HIS A 47 6.00 8.02 3.34
C HIS A 47 6.65 6.80 2.69
N THR A 48 7.59 7.07 1.79
CA THR A 48 8.31 6.02 1.08
C THR A 48 8.98 5.04 2.05
N GLU A 49 9.54 5.54 3.14
CA GLU A 49 10.20 4.68 4.13
C GLU A 49 9.22 3.66 4.72
N LEU A 50 8.00 4.09 5.01
CA LEU A 50 6.99 3.18 5.53
C LEU A 50 6.55 2.17 4.46
N LEU A 51 6.45 2.60 3.21
CA LEU A 51 6.10 1.71 2.12
C LEU A 51 7.17 0.63 1.92
N VAL A 52 8.44 1.00 2.04
CA VAL A 52 9.53 0.03 2.02
C VAL A 52 9.37 -0.98 3.15
N LYS A 53 9.11 -0.50 4.37
CA LYS A 53 8.96 -1.37 5.53
C LYS A 53 7.78 -2.32 5.37
N LEU A 54 6.64 -1.80 4.89
CA LEU A 54 5.47 -2.64 4.61
C LEU A 54 5.79 -3.73 3.59
N SER A 55 6.51 -3.36 2.54
CA SER A 55 6.89 -4.32 1.50
C SER A 55 7.78 -5.42 2.07
N LEU A 56 8.73 -5.05 2.92
CA LEU A 56 9.66 -6.02 3.50
C LEU A 56 8.95 -6.96 4.48
N VAL A 57 8.12 -6.44 5.37
CA VAL A 57 7.47 -7.29 6.38
C VAL A 57 6.39 -8.18 5.77
N MET A 58 5.79 -7.77 4.67
CA MET A 58 4.75 -8.54 4.00
C MET A 58 5.28 -9.34 2.81
N HIS A 59 6.56 -9.26 2.52
CA HIS A 59 7.18 -9.95 1.38
C HIS A 59 6.42 -9.69 0.09
N HIS A 60 6.01 -8.43 -0.12
CA HIS A 60 5.24 -8.02 -1.28
C HIS A 60 5.70 -6.65 -1.74
N ASP A 61 5.96 -6.49 -3.03
CA ASP A 61 6.45 -5.23 -3.58
C ASP A 61 5.28 -4.30 -3.89
N PHE A 62 4.95 -3.44 -2.92
CA PHE A 62 3.88 -2.45 -3.10
C PHE A 62 4.25 -1.38 -4.13
N PHE A 63 5.54 -1.19 -4.40
CA PHE A 63 5.97 -0.25 -5.45
C PHE A 63 5.57 -0.73 -6.83
N THR A 64 5.60 -2.04 -7.04
CA THR A 64 5.12 -2.62 -8.30
C THR A 64 3.61 -2.38 -8.45
N ASP A 65 2.84 -2.51 -7.37
CA ASP A 65 1.42 -2.21 -7.42
C ASP A 65 1.18 -0.77 -7.85
N CYS A 66 1.96 0.16 -7.30
CA CYS A 66 1.86 1.57 -7.66
C CYS A 66 2.24 1.79 -9.13
N SER A 67 3.32 1.18 -9.57
CA SER A 67 3.76 1.27 -10.95
C SER A 67 2.69 0.75 -11.90
N ASN A 68 2.10 -0.40 -11.57
CA ASN A 68 1.05 -0.99 -12.40
C ASN A 68 -0.19 -0.11 -12.48
N ALA A 69 -0.48 0.64 -11.42
CA ALA A 69 -1.65 1.52 -11.40
C ALA A 69 -1.45 2.77 -12.26
N ILE A 70 -0.23 3.28 -12.35
CA ILE A 70 0.02 4.55 -13.06
C ILE A 70 0.46 4.33 -14.49
N ARG A 71 1.04 3.17 -14.82
CA ARG A 71 1.58 2.93 -16.16
C ARG A 71 0.55 3.11 -17.26
N PRO A 72 -0.67 2.56 -17.17
CA PRO A 72 -1.66 2.77 -18.22
C PRO A 72 -2.03 4.24 -18.41
N ILE A 73 -2.04 5.01 -17.32
CA ILE A 73 -2.36 6.44 -17.37
C ILE A 73 -1.26 7.20 -18.11
N ILE A 74 0.00 6.87 -17.80
CA ILE A 74 1.15 7.49 -18.47
C ILE A 74 1.14 7.16 -19.96
N GLU A 75 0.89 5.90 -20.31
CA GLU A 75 0.85 5.46 -21.71
C GLU A 75 -0.26 6.17 -22.49
N ASN A 76 -1.44 6.32 -21.89
CA ASN A 76 -2.54 7.03 -22.54
C ASN A 76 -2.19 8.50 -22.77
N ASN A 77 -1.53 9.14 -21.82
CA ASN A 77 -1.14 10.55 -21.96
C ASN A 77 -0.06 10.75 -23.01
N ASN A 78 0.74 9.72 -23.30
CA ASN A 78 1.82 9.82 -24.28
C ASN A 78 1.35 9.67 -25.72
N HIS A 79 0.07 9.38 -25.94
CA HIS A 79 -0.50 9.21 -27.28
C HIS A 79 -1.09 10.49 -27.84
N GLN A 80 -0.90 11.60 -27.20
CA GLN A 80 -1.43 12.89 -27.69
C GLN A 80 -0.48 13.61 -28.62
#